data_3665f2178c1233f052c951c0b1a69f9d
#
_entry.id   3665f2178c1233f052c951c0b1a69f9d
#
_cell.length_a   1.000
_cell.length_b   1.000
_cell.length_c   1.000
_cell.angle_alpha   90.00
_cell.angle_beta   90.00
_cell.angle_gamma   90.00
#
_symmetry.space_group_name_H-M   'P 1'
#
loop_
_entity.id
_entity.type
_entity.pdbx_description
1 polymer ?
#
loop_
_entity_poly.entity_id
_entity_poly.type
_entity_poly.pdbx_seq_one_letter_code
_entity_poly.pdbx_strand_id
1 'polypeptide(L)'
;MEYNFKSIEQKWQKRWQEEGTYKVDVDSSRPKFYVLDMFPYPSGAGLHVGHPLGYIASDIFSRYKRLQGFNVLHPMGYDAYGLPAEQYAIQTGQHPEVTTFQNIDRYRNQLDKIGFCYDWDREIKTCDPEYYKWTQWIFIELYKKGLAKLVDMPVNWCEELGTVLANDEVIDGKSERGGFPVVRKNMKQWVLDIPQY
;
A
#
# COMPACT_ATOMS: atom_id res chain seq x y z
N MET A 1 22.68 26.67 -26.71
CA MET A 1 21.70 25.54 -26.74
C MET A 1 20.93 25.57 -25.43
N GLU A 2 19.65 25.69 -25.51
CA GLU A 2 18.81 25.63 -24.29
C GLU A 2 18.72 24.18 -23.80
N TYR A 3 18.96 23.95 -22.51
CA TYR A 3 18.91 22.60 -21.90
C TYR A 3 17.44 22.18 -21.75
N ASN A 4 16.97 21.31 -22.64
CA ASN A 4 15.60 20.80 -22.63
C ASN A 4 15.48 19.54 -21.74
N PHE A 5 15.33 19.75 -20.43
CA PHE A 5 15.24 18.67 -19.46
C PHE A 5 14.04 17.76 -19.71
N LYS A 6 12.88 18.28 -20.13
CA LYS A 6 11.67 17.47 -20.37
C LYS A 6 11.88 16.41 -21.45
N SER A 7 12.51 16.78 -22.57
CA SER A 7 12.80 15.81 -23.63
C SER A 7 13.82 14.75 -23.23
N ILE A 8 14.78 15.14 -22.38
CA ILE A 8 15.79 14.22 -21.84
C ILE A 8 15.14 13.23 -20.85
N GLU A 9 14.33 13.70 -19.92
CA GLU A 9 13.59 12.87 -18.97
C GLU A 9 12.70 11.85 -19.69
N GLN A 10 11.87 12.31 -20.64
CA GLN A 10 10.98 11.43 -21.41
C GLN A 10 11.77 10.36 -22.19
N LYS A 11 12.89 10.75 -22.83
CA LYS A 11 13.75 9.82 -23.54
C LYS A 11 14.28 8.71 -22.62
N TRP A 12 14.78 9.06 -21.43
CA TRP A 12 15.38 8.09 -20.53
C TRP A 12 14.35 7.23 -19.81
N GLN A 13 13.22 7.79 -19.38
CA GLN A 13 12.13 7.03 -18.80
C GLN A 13 11.60 5.97 -19.77
N LYS A 14 11.38 6.36 -21.04
CA LYS A 14 10.99 5.44 -22.10
C LYS A 14 12.02 4.31 -22.28
N ARG A 15 13.29 4.66 -22.36
CA ARG A 15 14.38 3.70 -22.52
C ARG A 15 14.45 2.71 -21.36
N TRP A 16 14.33 3.17 -20.11
CA TRP A 16 14.34 2.30 -18.95
C TRP A 16 13.19 1.28 -18.97
N GLN A 17 12.03 1.70 -19.44
CA GLN A 17 10.87 0.80 -19.60
C GLN A 17 11.10 -0.24 -20.70
N GLU A 18 11.55 0.20 -21.88
CA GLU A 18 11.78 -0.68 -23.03
C GLU A 18 12.90 -1.70 -22.78
N GLU A 19 13.95 -1.32 -22.08
CA GLU A 19 15.09 -2.19 -21.75
C GLU A 19 14.88 -3.00 -20.47
N GLY A 20 13.79 -2.78 -19.73
CA GLY A 20 13.56 -3.42 -18.43
C GLY A 20 14.68 -3.12 -17.43
N THR A 21 15.24 -1.91 -17.43
CA THR A 21 16.46 -1.55 -16.70
C THR A 21 16.41 -1.86 -15.21
N TYR A 22 15.23 -1.79 -14.62
CA TYR A 22 15.00 -2.00 -13.18
C TYR A 22 14.38 -3.35 -12.85
N LYS A 23 14.05 -4.14 -13.87
CA LYS A 23 13.61 -5.52 -13.68
C LYS A 23 14.71 -6.34 -13.03
N VAL A 24 14.33 -7.18 -12.06
CA VAL A 24 15.26 -8.03 -11.33
C VAL A 24 14.81 -9.48 -11.37
N ASP A 25 15.75 -10.36 -11.76
CA ASP A 25 15.60 -11.80 -11.65
C ASP A 25 16.48 -12.35 -10.52
N VAL A 26 16.20 -13.58 -10.11
CA VAL A 26 17.04 -14.26 -9.11
C VAL A 26 18.42 -14.52 -9.69
N ASP A 27 19.43 -13.86 -9.14
CA ASP A 27 20.82 -14.00 -9.56
C ASP A 27 21.71 -14.26 -8.34
N SER A 28 22.18 -15.49 -8.21
CA SER A 28 23.02 -15.91 -7.10
C SER A 28 24.50 -15.44 -7.22
N SER A 29 24.89 -14.93 -8.38
CA SER A 29 26.26 -14.43 -8.62
C SER A 29 26.50 -13.04 -8.07
N ARG A 30 25.43 -12.31 -7.78
CA ARG A 30 25.48 -10.94 -7.25
C ARG A 30 24.92 -10.87 -5.82
N PRO A 31 25.47 -10.02 -4.96
CA PRO A 31 24.91 -9.80 -3.64
C PRO A 31 23.52 -9.20 -3.75
N LYS A 32 22.56 -9.74 -2.97
CA LYS A 32 21.17 -9.28 -2.96
C LYS A 32 21.04 -8.00 -2.16
N PHE A 33 20.19 -7.12 -2.62
CA PHE A 33 19.75 -5.96 -1.87
C PHE A 33 18.24 -5.73 -2.07
N TYR A 34 17.50 -5.59 -0.97
CA TYR A 34 16.07 -5.36 -1.00
C TYR A 34 15.77 -3.98 -0.44
N VAL A 35 15.08 -3.16 -1.21
CA VAL A 35 14.60 -1.84 -0.80
C VAL A 35 13.09 -1.89 -0.75
N LEU A 36 12.52 -1.53 0.40
CA LEU A 36 11.09 -1.59 0.64
C LEU A 36 10.57 -0.19 0.96
N ASP A 37 9.59 0.25 0.19
CA ASP A 37 8.80 1.44 0.46
C ASP A 37 7.45 1.08 1.09
N MET A 38 6.89 2.01 1.85
CA MET A 38 5.51 1.91 2.31
C MET A 38 4.57 2.16 1.14
N PHE A 39 3.72 1.19 0.83
CA PHE A 39 2.73 1.32 -0.24
C PHE A 39 1.71 2.42 0.07
N PRO A 40 1.38 3.30 -0.89
CA PRO A 40 0.36 4.30 -0.69
C PRO A 40 -1.04 3.68 -0.65
N TYR A 41 -1.95 4.31 0.10
CA TYR A 41 -3.38 4.03 0.01
C TYR A 41 -3.97 4.75 -1.22
N PRO A 42 -4.61 4.05 -2.16
CA PRO A 42 -5.25 4.70 -3.31
C PRO A 42 -6.63 5.29 -2.93
N SER A 43 -6.70 5.99 -1.80
CA SER A 43 -7.91 6.55 -1.20
C SER A 43 -8.21 7.98 -1.64
N GLY A 44 -7.42 8.55 -2.52
CA GLY A 44 -7.58 9.92 -3.02
C GLY A 44 -7.23 10.03 -4.50
N ALA A 45 -7.55 11.19 -5.06
CA ALA A 45 -7.39 11.46 -6.50
C ALA A 45 -5.94 11.71 -6.94
N GLY A 46 -4.94 11.21 -6.24
CA GLY A 46 -3.53 11.31 -6.61
C GLY A 46 -2.59 11.36 -5.40
N LEU A 47 -1.30 11.25 -5.68
CA LEU A 47 -0.24 11.40 -4.69
C LEU A 47 -0.19 12.83 -4.15
N HIS A 48 0.07 12.98 -2.86
CA HIS A 48 0.46 14.26 -2.27
C HIS A 48 1.98 14.32 -2.09
N VAL A 49 2.54 15.49 -1.84
CA VAL A 49 3.99 15.74 -1.75
C VAL A 49 4.71 14.91 -0.66
N GLY A 50 3.98 14.42 0.33
CA GLY A 50 4.53 13.54 1.36
C GLY A 50 4.92 12.15 0.84
N HIS A 51 4.26 11.63 -0.19
CA HIS A 51 4.61 10.33 -0.78
C HIS A 51 6.03 10.34 -1.39
N PRO A 52 6.35 11.27 -2.32
CA PRO A 52 7.69 11.32 -2.91
C PRO A 52 8.81 11.54 -1.90
N LEU A 53 8.55 12.15 -0.76
CA LEU A 53 9.57 12.45 0.24
C LEU A 53 10.34 11.19 0.68
N GLY A 54 9.63 10.11 1.01
CA GLY A 54 10.25 8.82 1.34
C GLY A 54 10.79 8.11 0.11
N TYR A 55 10.03 8.09 -0.98
CA TYR A 55 10.35 7.33 -2.20
C TYR A 55 11.59 7.87 -2.92
N ILE A 56 11.88 9.16 -2.85
CA ILE A 56 13.10 9.74 -3.42
C ILE A 56 14.35 9.20 -2.69
N ALA A 57 14.30 9.09 -1.37
CA ALA A 57 15.43 8.61 -0.59
C ALA A 57 15.74 7.13 -0.92
N SER A 58 14.72 6.28 -0.94
CA SER A 58 14.85 4.86 -1.29
C SER A 58 15.27 4.65 -2.75
N ASP A 59 14.78 5.47 -3.69
CA ASP A 59 15.19 5.44 -5.09
C ASP A 59 16.67 5.77 -5.27
N ILE A 60 17.15 6.85 -4.66
CA ILE A 60 18.56 7.24 -4.70
C ILE A 60 19.44 6.10 -4.14
N PHE A 61 19.04 5.51 -3.02
CA PHE A 61 19.79 4.43 -2.40
C PHE A 61 19.76 3.15 -3.23
N SER A 62 18.63 2.83 -3.86
CA SER A 62 18.52 1.71 -4.80
C SER A 62 19.44 1.85 -5.99
N ARG A 63 19.49 3.04 -6.60
CA ARG A 63 20.40 3.34 -7.72
C ARG A 63 21.85 3.24 -7.30
N TYR A 64 22.20 3.77 -6.13
CA TYR A 64 23.55 3.67 -5.57
C TYR A 64 23.99 2.21 -5.40
N LYS A 65 23.14 1.37 -4.80
CA LYS A 65 23.41 -0.06 -4.62
C LYS A 65 23.55 -0.79 -5.95
N ARG A 66 22.72 -0.46 -6.92
CA ARG A 66 22.79 -1.01 -8.28
C ARG A 66 24.11 -0.68 -8.95
N LEU A 67 24.60 0.56 -8.82
CA LEU A 67 25.90 0.99 -9.33
C LEU A 67 27.09 0.29 -8.61
N GLN A 68 26.88 -0.18 -7.38
CA GLN A 68 27.86 -1.01 -6.66
C GLN A 68 27.85 -2.50 -7.07
N GLY A 69 27.02 -2.91 -8.04
CA GLY A 69 26.93 -4.28 -8.54
C GLY A 69 25.94 -5.18 -7.79
N PHE A 70 25.16 -4.65 -6.86
CA PHE A 70 24.13 -5.43 -6.18
C PHE A 70 22.98 -5.79 -7.13
N ASN A 71 22.35 -6.95 -6.88
CA ASN A 71 21.08 -7.33 -7.47
C ASN A 71 19.97 -6.72 -6.60
N VAL A 72 19.43 -5.59 -7.05
CA VAL A 72 18.53 -4.74 -6.23
C VAL A 72 17.08 -5.00 -6.59
N LEU A 73 16.31 -5.54 -5.66
CA LEU A 73 14.85 -5.60 -5.73
C LEU A 73 14.25 -4.36 -5.06
N HIS A 74 13.57 -3.54 -5.85
CA HIS A 74 12.84 -2.36 -5.38
C HIS A 74 11.39 -2.42 -5.92
N PRO A 75 10.48 -3.15 -5.26
CA PRO A 75 9.10 -3.26 -5.67
C PRO A 75 8.28 -2.05 -5.24
N MET A 76 7.12 -1.88 -5.88
CA MET A 76 6.09 -0.93 -5.47
C MET A 76 4.73 -1.61 -5.54
N GLY A 77 3.77 -1.06 -4.83
CA GLY A 77 2.39 -1.55 -4.84
C GLY A 77 1.44 -0.54 -4.23
N TYR A 78 0.22 -1.02 -3.95
CA TYR A 78 -0.86 -0.19 -3.40
C TYR A 78 -1.55 -0.96 -2.28
N ASP A 79 -1.67 -0.32 -1.12
CA ASP A 79 -2.48 -0.82 -0.02
C ASP A 79 -3.94 -0.43 -0.27
N ALA A 80 -4.65 -1.30 -0.98
CA ALA A 80 -5.91 -0.98 -1.63
C ALA A 80 -7.13 -1.56 -0.88
N TYR A 81 -6.92 -2.15 0.28
CA TYR A 81 -7.97 -2.65 1.15
C TYR A 81 -8.27 -1.68 2.30
N GLY A 82 -9.50 -1.78 2.82
CA GLY A 82 -9.89 -1.19 4.07
C GLY A 82 -10.63 0.13 3.97
N LEU A 83 -10.91 0.70 5.13
CA LEU A 83 -11.77 1.85 5.33
C LEU A 83 -11.45 3.07 4.45
N PRO A 84 -10.19 3.45 4.18
CA PRO A 84 -9.90 4.60 3.32
C PRO A 84 -10.49 4.48 1.91
N ALA A 85 -10.37 3.32 1.28
CA ALA A 85 -10.90 3.08 -0.07
C ALA A 85 -12.44 3.00 -0.05
N GLU A 86 -13.02 2.36 0.95
CA GLU A 86 -14.46 2.23 1.12
C GLU A 86 -15.13 3.58 1.37
N GLN A 87 -14.58 4.41 2.26
CA GLN A 87 -15.10 5.74 2.55
C GLN A 87 -15.04 6.65 1.32
N TYR A 88 -13.96 6.59 0.55
CA TYR A 88 -13.87 7.34 -0.69
C TYR A 88 -14.91 6.89 -1.71
N ALA A 89 -15.15 5.59 -1.83
CA ALA A 89 -16.18 5.06 -2.71
C ALA A 89 -17.60 5.48 -2.28
N ILE A 90 -17.89 5.48 -0.98
CA ILE A 90 -19.16 6.00 -0.42
C ILE A 90 -19.34 7.47 -0.76
N GLN A 91 -18.31 8.30 -0.56
CA GLN A 91 -18.37 9.73 -0.86
C GLN A 91 -18.60 10.04 -2.34
N THR A 92 -18.07 9.20 -3.23
CA THR A 92 -18.21 9.36 -4.68
C THR A 92 -19.45 8.68 -5.26
N GLY A 93 -20.15 7.85 -4.48
CA GLY A 93 -21.31 7.08 -4.92
C GLY A 93 -20.97 5.97 -5.92
N GLN A 94 -19.71 5.52 -5.96
CA GLN A 94 -19.23 4.50 -6.89
C GLN A 94 -18.82 3.23 -6.16
N HIS A 95 -18.80 2.09 -6.88
CA HIS A 95 -18.29 0.84 -6.33
C HIS A 95 -16.80 0.97 -5.96
N PRO A 96 -16.35 0.46 -4.79
CA PRO A 96 -14.96 0.57 -4.35
C PRO A 96 -13.93 0.12 -5.39
N GLU A 97 -14.19 -0.95 -6.12
CA GLU A 97 -13.32 -1.46 -7.17
C GLU A 97 -13.03 -0.40 -8.23
N VAL A 98 -14.08 0.28 -8.74
CA VAL A 98 -13.94 1.27 -9.81
C VAL A 98 -13.05 2.42 -9.37
N THR A 99 -13.34 3.02 -8.22
CA THR A 99 -12.58 4.16 -7.70
C THR A 99 -11.15 3.76 -7.33
N THR A 100 -10.97 2.59 -6.76
CA THR A 100 -9.66 2.07 -6.36
C THR A 100 -8.75 1.89 -7.57
N PHE A 101 -9.20 1.20 -8.62
CA PHE A 101 -8.37 0.98 -9.81
C PHE A 101 -8.10 2.28 -10.59
N GLN A 102 -9.07 3.20 -10.69
CA GLN A 102 -8.83 4.52 -11.28
C GLN A 102 -7.76 5.32 -10.51
N ASN A 103 -7.76 5.24 -9.19
CA ASN A 103 -6.76 5.89 -8.36
C ASN A 103 -5.39 5.22 -8.49
N ILE A 104 -5.33 3.88 -8.54
CA ILE A 104 -4.11 3.11 -8.79
C ILE A 104 -3.47 3.53 -10.11
N ASP A 105 -4.24 3.59 -11.19
CA ASP A 105 -3.75 4.02 -12.51
C ASP A 105 -3.19 5.44 -12.47
N ARG A 106 -3.86 6.33 -11.75
CA ARG A 106 -3.38 7.71 -11.57
C ARG A 106 -2.09 7.76 -10.77
N TYR A 107 -2.00 7.04 -9.66
CA TYR A 107 -0.80 6.95 -8.83
C TYR A 107 0.37 6.38 -9.63
N ARG A 108 0.13 5.29 -10.37
CA ARG A 108 1.13 4.70 -11.26
C ARG A 108 1.67 5.71 -12.25
N ASN A 109 0.79 6.41 -12.95
CA ASN A 109 1.18 7.44 -13.91
C ASN A 109 1.98 8.59 -13.28
N GLN A 110 1.69 8.95 -12.02
CA GLN A 110 2.45 9.98 -11.31
C GLN A 110 3.83 9.48 -10.90
N LEU A 111 3.94 8.25 -10.39
CA LEU A 111 5.22 7.62 -10.04
C LEU A 111 6.12 7.44 -11.27
N ASP A 112 5.55 7.03 -12.40
CA ASP A 112 6.27 6.88 -13.67
C ASP A 112 6.81 8.23 -14.15
N LYS A 113 6.07 9.33 -14.01
CA LYS A 113 6.53 10.67 -14.38
C LYS A 113 7.69 11.17 -13.52
N ILE A 114 7.78 10.75 -12.26
CA ILE A 114 8.93 11.04 -11.40
C ILE A 114 10.15 10.23 -11.84
N GLY A 115 9.92 9.03 -12.41
CA GLY A 115 10.96 8.19 -12.97
C GLY A 115 11.70 7.35 -11.93
N PHE A 116 11.00 6.87 -10.92
CA PHE A 116 11.54 5.96 -9.92
C PHE A 116 12.04 4.64 -10.51
N CYS A 117 13.02 4.01 -9.86
CA CYS A 117 13.64 2.75 -10.28
C CYS A 117 12.90 1.51 -9.75
N TYR A 118 11.57 1.51 -9.78
CA TYR A 118 10.78 0.37 -9.36
C TYR A 118 10.81 -0.77 -10.37
N ASP A 119 10.79 -2.01 -9.86
CA ASP A 119 10.51 -3.20 -10.66
C ASP A 119 9.00 -3.39 -10.78
N TRP A 120 8.43 -2.85 -11.83
CA TRP A 120 7.00 -2.88 -12.05
C TRP A 120 6.43 -4.26 -12.43
N ASP A 121 7.27 -5.21 -12.82
CA ASP A 121 6.83 -6.60 -13.01
C ASP A 121 6.47 -7.27 -11.66
N ARG A 122 6.87 -6.64 -10.56
CA ARG A 122 6.55 -7.05 -9.18
C ARG A 122 5.59 -6.09 -8.48
N GLU A 123 4.79 -5.37 -9.26
CA GLU A 123 3.73 -4.52 -8.72
C GLU A 123 2.71 -5.33 -7.91
N ILE A 124 2.35 -4.83 -6.74
CA ILE A 124 1.42 -5.48 -5.82
C ILE A 124 0.19 -4.61 -5.63
N LYS A 125 -1.00 -5.23 -5.70
CA LYS A 125 -2.27 -4.62 -5.29
C LYS A 125 -2.88 -5.52 -4.22
N THR A 126 -2.98 -5.04 -3.00
CA THR A 126 -3.43 -5.87 -1.88
C THR A 126 -4.87 -6.34 -2.03
N CYS A 127 -5.68 -5.68 -2.88
CA CYS A 127 -7.04 -6.07 -3.21
C CYS A 127 -7.14 -7.15 -4.29
N ASP A 128 -6.04 -7.55 -4.94
CA ASP A 128 -6.08 -8.63 -5.92
C ASP A 128 -6.33 -9.99 -5.23
N PRO A 129 -7.25 -10.83 -5.74
CA PRO A 129 -7.52 -12.17 -5.18
C PRO A 129 -6.27 -13.03 -5.06
N GLU A 130 -5.36 -12.95 -6.03
CA GLU A 130 -4.10 -13.69 -6.02
C GLU A 130 -3.15 -13.26 -4.89
N TYR A 131 -3.31 -12.02 -4.39
CA TYR A 131 -2.58 -11.53 -3.23
C TYR A 131 -3.28 -11.90 -1.93
N TYR A 132 -4.54 -11.49 -1.72
CA TYR A 132 -5.20 -11.65 -0.43
C TYR A 132 -5.58 -13.09 -0.09
N LYS A 133 -5.61 -14.02 -1.04
CA LYS A 133 -5.77 -15.46 -0.74
C LYS A 133 -4.76 -15.97 0.30
N TRP A 134 -3.56 -15.40 0.33
CA TRP A 134 -2.53 -15.75 1.31
C TRP A 134 -2.85 -15.22 2.70
N THR A 135 -3.41 -14.02 2.80
CA THR A 135 -3.92 -13.46 4.05
C THR A 135 -5.05 -14.33 4.60
N GLN A 136 -5.98 -14.76 3.73
CA GLN A 136 -7.05 -15.68 4.10
C GLN A 136 -6.50 -17.04 4.54
N TRP A 137 -5.51 -17.57 3.85
CA TRP A 137 -4.87 -18.83 4.24
C TRP A 137 -4.19 -18.72 5.62
N ILE A 138 -3.45 -17.65 5.88
CA ILE A 138 -2.83 -17.41 7.20
C ILE A 138 -3.90 -17.37 8.29
N PHE A 139 -4.99 -16.64 8.07
CA PHE A 139 -6.12 -16.59 9.02
C PHE A 139 -6.68 -17.98 9.31
N ILE A 140 -6.90 -18.79 8.28
CA ILE A 140 -7.42 -20.14 8.43
C ILE A 140 -6.45 -21.03 9.24
N GLU A 141 -5.14 -20.92 8.99
CA GLU A 141 -4.13 -21.67 9.77
C GLU A 141 -4.11 -21.24 11.25
N LEU A 142 -4.24 -19.92 11.53
CA LEU A 142 -4.37 -19.41 12.89
C LEU A 142 -5.66 -19.93 13.57
N TYR A 143 -6.77 -19.94 12.84
CA TYR A 143 -8.04 -20.49 13.32
C TYR A 143 -7.92 -22.00 13.68
N LYS A 144 -7.35 -22.81 12.79
CA LYS A 144 -7.12 -24.25 13.03
C LYS A 144 -6.27 -24.51 14.26
N LYS A 145 -5.35 -23.63 14.57
CA LYS A 145 -4.49 -23.69 15.77
C LYS A 145 -5.14 -23.10 17.02
N GLY A 146 -6.38 -22.60 16.95
CA GLY A 146 -7.08 -21.95 18.05
C GLY A 146 -6.53 -20.57 18.41
N LEU A 147 -5.71 -19.97 17.56
CA LEU A 147 -5.12 -18.65 17.74
C LEU A 147 -6.00 -17.51 17.19
N ALA A 148 -6.93 -17.82 16.30
CA ALA A 148 -8.01 -16.92 15.87
C ALA A 148 -9.32 -17.39 16.49
N LYS A 149 -10.01 -16.50 17.21
CA LYS A 149 -11.22 -16.84 17.99
C LYS A 149 -12.31 -15.79 17.77
N LEU A 150 -13.57 -16.23 17.71
CA LEU A 150 -14.72 -15.32 17.72
C LEU A 150 -15.21 -15.14 19.15
N VAL A 151 -15.10 -13.93 19.69
CA VAL A 151 -15.45 -13.63 21.07
C VAL A 151 -16.35 -12.40 21.16
N ASP A 152 -17.17 -12.37 22.22
CA ASP A 152 -17.92 -11.17 22.58
C ASP A 152 -17.02 -10.26 23.43
N MET A 153 -16.80 -9.03 22.94
CA MET A 153 -15.93 -8.07 23.63
C MET A 153 -16.41 -6.62 23.43
N PRO A 154 -16.10 -5.72 24.37
CA PRO A 154 -16.42 -4.31 24.21
C PRO A 154 -15.51 -3.69 23.15
N VAL A 155 -16.12 -3.06 22.15
CA VAL A 155 -15.45 -2.36 21.04
C VAL A 155 -15.84 -0.88 21.00
N ASN A 156 -15.05 -0.08 20.32
CA ASN A 156 -15.39 1.32 20.02
C ASN A 156 -16.19 1.35 18.71
N TRP A 157 -17.51 1.51 18.81
CA TRP A 157 -18.41 1.55 17.67
C TRP A 157 -18.69 2.98 17.24
N CYS A 158 -18.55 3.26 15.96
CA CYS A 158 -18.97 4.51 15.34
C CYS A 158 -20.09 4.25 14.35
N GLU A 159 -21.30 4.75 14.67
CA GLU A 159 -22.51 4.51 13.86
C GLU A 159 -22.40 5.16 12.48
N GLU A 160 -21.91 6.40 12.43
CA GLU A 160 -21.80 7.17 11.19
C GLU A 160 -20.76 6.58 10.21
N LEU A 161 -19.71 5.96 10.72
CA LEU A 161 -18.73 5.24 9.91
C LEU A 161 -19.11 3.79 9.67
N GLY A 162 -20.11 3.25 10.41
CA GLY A 162 -20.57 1.86 10.31
C GLY A 162 -19.49 0.84 10.65
N THR A 163 -18.53 1.17 11.53
CA THR A 163 -17.37 0.33 11.81
C THR A 163 -16.88 0.40 13.26
N VAL A 164 -16.09 -0.58 13.63
CA VAL A 164 -15.32 -0.63 14.89
C VAL A 164 -14.02 0.13 14.68
N LEU A 165 -13.64 0.93 15.68
CA LEU A 165 -12.41 1.72 15.67
C LEU A 165 -11.41 1.19 16.70
N ALA A 166 -10.14 1.24 16.36
CA ALA A 166 -9.04 1.02 17.29
C ALA A 166 -9.01 2.12 18.38
N ASN A 167 -8.34 1.88 19.51
CA ASN A 167 -8.26 2.89 20.56
C ASN A 167 -7.59 4.17 20.09
N ASP A 168 -6.58 4.05 19.22
CA ASP A 168 -5.81 5.18 18.70
C ASP A 168 -6.62 6.03 17.69
N GLU A 169 -7.71 5.48 17.16
CA GLU A 169 -8.63 6.18 16.25
C GLU A 169 -9.75 6.93 16.98
N VAL A 170 -9.73 6.92 18.33
CA VAL A 170 -10.72 7.61 19.17
C VAL A 170 -10.04 8.69 19.99
N ILE A 171 -10.39 9.94 19.68
CA ILE A 171 -9.87 11.14 20.34
C ILE A 171 -11.05 11.86 21.02
N ASP A 172 -10.98 12.04 22.33
CA ASP A 172 -12.02 12.72 23.12
C ASP A 172 -13.45 12.17 22.88
N GLY A 173 -13.57 10.82 22.76
CA GLY A 173 -14.85 10.14 22.54
C GLY A 173 -15.40 10.27 21.10
N LYS A 174 -14.59 10.75 20.17
CA LYS A 174 -14.94 10.91 18.76
C LYS A 174 -13.97 10.18 17.86
N SER A 175 -14.43 9.79 16.68
CA SER A 175 -13.55 9.23 15.63
C SER A 175 -12.56 10.28 15.16
N GLU A 176 -11.28 9.92 15.03
CA GLU A 176 -10.26 10.78 14.42
C GLU A 176 -10.70 11.23 13.03
N ARG A 177 -11.25 10.31 12.25
CA ARG A 177 -11.79 10.58 10.92
C ARG A 177 -13.25 11.01 11.03
N GLY A 178 -13.55 12.25 10.67
CA GLY A 178 -14.90 12.81 10.61
C GLY A 178 -15.41 13.40 11.93
N GLY A 179 -14.78 13.14 13.07
CA GLY A 179 -15.17 13.71 14.37
C GLY A 179 -16.51 13.22 14.90
N PHE A 180 -16.94 12.01 14.51
CA PHE A 180 -18.25 11.43 14.88
C PHE A 180 -18.22 10.80 16.28
N PRO A 181 -19.36 10.79 16.99
CA PRO A 181 -19.47 10.16 18.30
C PRO A 181 -19.10 8.67 18.26
N VAL A 182 -18.37 8.21 19.27
CA VAL A 182 -17.99 6.80 19.43
C VAL A 182 -18.56 6.27 20.74
N VAL A 183 -19.16 5.09 20.70
CA VAL A 183 -19.75 4.44 21.89
C VAL A 183 -19.11 3.08 22.15
N ARG A 184 -18.96 2.72 23.44
CA ARG A 184 -18.56 1.36 23.82
C ARG A 184 -19.75 0.42 23.71
N LYS A 185 -19.60 -0.65 22.93
CA LYS A 185 -20.65 -1.64 22.65
C LYS A 185 -20.04 -3.04 22.63
N ASN A 186 -20.73 -4.02 23.24
CA ASN A 186 -20.32 -5.41 23.11
C ASN A 186 -20.73 -5.95 21.75
N MET A 187 -19.78 -6.51 21.04
CA MET A 187 -19.98 -7.12 19.74
C MET A 187 -19.12 -8.37 19.58
N LYS A 188 -19.62 -9.31 18.77
CA LYS A 188 -18.79 -10.45 18.34
C LYS A 188 -17.69 -9.97 17.42
N GLN A 189 -16.45 -10.26 17.80
CA GLN A 189 -15.26 -9.88 17.03
C GLN A 189 -14.33 -11.08 16.86
N TRP A 190 -13.70 -11.17 15.68
CA TRP A 190 -12.55 -12.02 15.52
C TRP A 190 -11.34 -11.38 16.19
N VAL A 191 -10.67 -12.15 17.00
CA VAL A 191 -9.43 -11.74 17.69
C VAL A 191 -8.32 -12.72 17.38
N LEU A 192 -7.10 -12.20 17.30
CA LEU A 192 -5.87 -12.99 17.20
C LEU A 192 -5.18 -13.01 18.58
N ASP A 193 -4.87 -14.19 19.07
CA ASP A 193 -4.19 -14.38 20.36
C ASP A 193 -2.68 -14.23 20.15
N ILE A 194 -2.26 -12.99 19.86
CA ILE A 194 -0.87 -12.65 19.51
C ILE A 194 0.15 -13.09 20.57
N PRO A 195 -0.14 -13.00 21.92
CA PRO A 195 0.82 -13.43 22.93
C PRO A 195 1.15 -14.93 22.95
N GLN A 196 0.43 -15.75 22.18
CA GLN A 196 0.66 -17.21 22.13
C GLN A 196 1.70 -17.64 21.10
N TYR A 197 2.26 -16.71 20.30
CA TYR A 197 3.27 -17.01 19.26
C TYR A 197 4.29 -15.89 19.03
#